data_b58a777011dc5f902cad4bddba259efe
#
_entry.id   b58a777011dc5f902cad4bddba259efe
#
_cell.length_a   1.000
_cell.length_b   1.000
_cell.length_c   1.000
_cell.angle_alpha   90.00
_cell.angle_beta   90.00
_cell.angle_gamma   90.00
#
_symmetry.space_group_name_H-M   'P 1'
#
loop_
_entity.id
_entity.type
_entity.pdbx_description
1 polymer ?
#
loop_
_entity_poly.entity_id
_entity_poly.type
_entity_poly.pdbx_seq_one_letter_code
_entity_poly.pdbx_strand_id
1 'polypeptide(L)'
;MCAAVNGGGKVCLAAVGAASLTMARGPHLAGVVGRALLAAAFLAAAASFLPVAEPSCPRDDSLVKDIGQMQQSSYGIDGFSHITVAGALAHGMKEVGVWLQTIVPGGRTPIHRHSCEEVFVVLKGNGTLLLGSSTLQYPGQPQEIPFSQNSTFLVPVNDPHQVVNSDKHEDLQILAIISRPPVKIFLYDDWSMPHTASKLKFPFVWDEDCLPAPKDEL
;
A
#
# COMPACT_ATOMS: atom_id res chain seq x y z
N MET A 1 41.84 8.76 1.41
CA MET A 1 41.82 10.22 1.16
C MET A 1 40.37 10.67 1.22
N CYS A 2 40.02 11.58 2.13
CA CYS A 2 38.67 12.16 2.22
C CYS A 2 38.71 13.54 1.59
N ALA A 3 37.80 13.81 0.65
CA ALA A 3 37.62 15.14 0.07
C ALA A 3 36.41 15.83 0.70
N ALA A 4 36.53 17.09 1.03
CA ALA A 4 35.46 17.92 1.57
C ALA A 4 34.65 18.50 0.40
N VAL A 5 33.32 18.31 0.44
CA VAL A 5 32.38 18.99 -0.44
C VAL A 5 31.52 19.88 0.44
N ASN A 6 31.35 21.14 0.05
CA ASN A 6 30.58 22.16 0.75
C ASN A 6 29.13 21.67 0.98
N GLY A 7 28.76 21.53 2.26
CA GLY A 7 27.39 21.14 2.64
C GLY A 7 27.32 20.02 3.69
N GLY A 8 28.22 19.97 4.64
CA GLY A 8 28.00 19.36 5.97
C GLY A 8 27.82 17.83 6.07
N GLY A 9 28.24 17.02 5.10
CA GLY A 9 28.19 15.55 5.23
C GLY A 9 29.54 14.90 4.86
N LYS A 10 30.10 14.11 5.77
CA LYS A 10 31.34 13.34 5.51
C LYS A 10 30.96 11.95 4.97
N VAL A 11 31.39 11.62 3.75
CA VAL A 11 31.30 10.26 3.19
C VAL A 11 32.70 9.65 3.23
N CYS A 12 32.85 8.55 3.96
CA CYS A 12 34.09 7.75 4.00
C CYS A 12 33.94 6.54 3.08
N LEU A 13 34.76 6.44 2.02
CA LEU A 13 34.89 5.21 1.23
C LEU A 13 35.94 4.30 1.90
N ALA A 14 35.53 3.07 2.22
CA ALA A 14 36.42 2.04 2.65
C ALA A 14 37.15 1.41 1.44
N ALA A 15 38.46 1.44 1.44
CA ALA A 15 39.29 0.77 0.43
C ALA A 15 39.33 -0.73 0.69
N VAL A 16 38.88 -1.53 -0.29
CA VAL A 16 39.02 -2.98 -0.27
C VAL A 16 40.45 -3.32 -0.72
N GLY A 17 41.22 -3.83 0.21
CA GLY A 17 42.61 -4.29 -0.06
C GLY A 17 42.63 -5.54 -0.93
N ALA A 18 43.36 -5.48 -2.04
CA ALA A 18 43.68 -6.62 -2.88
C ALA A 18 44.73 -7.52 -2.17
N ALA A 19 44.32 -8.73 -1.81
CA ALA A 19 45.25 -9.76 -1.33
C ALA A 19 45.92 -10.44 -2.54
N SER A 20 47.24 -10.29 -2.64
CA SER A 20 48.09 -10.99 -3.61
C SER A 20 48.34 -12.43 -3.13
N LEU A 21 47.85 -13.42 -3.87
CA LEU A 21 48.15 -14.82 -3.67
C LEU A 21 49.38 -15.20 -4.54
N THR A 22 50.51 -15.45 -3.90
CA THR A 22 51.69 -16.09 -4.51
C THR A 22 51.41 -17.57 -4.71
N MET A 23 51.49 -18.03 -5.97
CA MET A 23 51.39 -19.44 -6.32
C MET A 23 52.74 -20.16 -6.06
N ALA A 24 52.68 -21.15 -5.18
CA ALA A 24 53.77 -22.17 -5.09
C ALA A 24 53.48 -23.31 -6.10
N ARG A 25 54.47 -23.59 -6.97
CA ARG A 25 54.44 -24.71 -7.94
C ARG A 25 54.78 -26.02 -7.24
N GLY A 26 53.89 -27.01 -7.30
CA GLY A 26 54.15 -28.42 -7.02
C GLY A 26 53.52 -29.30 -8.13
N PRO A 27 54.10 -30.50 -8.44
CA PRO A 27 53.96 -31.16 -9.72
C PRO A 27 52.69 -32.08 -9.85
N HIS A 28 52.18 -32.08 -11.05
CA HIS A 28 51.38 -33.09 -11.75
C HIS A 28 50.61 -34.19 -10.98
N LEU A 29 49.32 -33.99 -10.83
CA LEU A 29 48.31 -35.06 -10.98
C LEU A 29 47.16 -34.47 -11.77
N ALA A 30 47.27 -34.54 -13.09
CA ALA A 30 46.28 -34.07 -13.99
C ALA A 30 45.20 -35.14 -14.26
N GLY A 31 43.95 -34.77 -14.18
CA GLY A 31 42.95 -35.24 -15.08
C GLY A 31 42.05 -36.35 -14.57
N VAL A 32 41.08 -36.08 -13.71
CA VAL A 32 39.73 -36.67 -13.76
C VAL A 32 38.72 -35.88 -12.88
N VAL A 33 39.22 -35.14 -11.87
CA VAL A 33 38.32 -34.47 -10.90
C VAL A 33 37.77 -33.11 -11.41
N GLY A 34 38.42 -32.50 -12.41
CA GLY A 34 38.06 -31.16 -12.88
C GLY A 34 36.76 -31.07 -13.69
N ARG A 35 36.29 -32.17 -14.28
CA ARG A 35 35.06 -32.17 -15.11
C ARG A 35 33.77 -32.31 -14.29
N ALA A 36 33.81 -32.92 -13.12
CA ALA A 36 32.61 -33.10 -12.26
C ALA A 36 32.26 -31.83 -11.48
N LEU A 37 33.23 -31.00 -11.09
CA LEU A 37 33.00 -29.76 -10.34
C LEU A 37 32.44 -28.62 -11.22
N LEU A 38 32.80 -28.58 -12.51
CA LEU A 38 32.20 -27.59 -13.43
C LEU A 38 30.76 -27.87 -13.79
N ALA A 39 30.37 -29.15 -13.88
CA ALA A 39 28.98 -29.52 -14.14
C ALA A 39 28.04 -29.23 -12.93
N ALA A 40 28.56 -29.39 -11.70
CA ALA A 40 27.77 -29.07 -10.48
C ALA A 40 27.58 -27.56 -10.30
N ALA A 41 28.54 -26.72 -10.69
CA ALA A 41 28.44 -25.26 -10.62
C ALA A 41 27.41 -24.70 -11.65
N PHE A 42 27.28 -25.31 -12.83
CA PHE A 42 26.28 -24.93 -13.81
C PHE A 42 24.86 -25.33 -13.42
N LEU A 43 24.69 -26.47 -12.73
CA LEU A 43 23.35 -26.89 -12.23
C LEU A 43 22.89 -26.05 -11.03
N ALA A 44 23.79 -25.54 -10.20
CA ALA A 44 23.43 -24.67 -9.07
C ALA A 44 23.04 -23.24 -9.53
N ALA A 45 23.57 -22.75 -10.64
CA ALA A 45 23.23 -21.42 -11.19
C ALA A 45 21.89 -21.39 -11.92
N ALA A 46 21.37 -22.54 -12.37
CA ALA A 46 20.08 -22.61 -13.05
C ALA A 46 18.86 -22.65 -12.09
N ALA A 47 19.07 -22.86 -10.79
CA ALA A 47 18.00 -22.99 -9.81
C ALA A 47 17.51 -21.66 -9.20
N SER A 48 18.08 -20.51 -9.61
CA SER A 48 17.82 -19.23 -8.93
C SER A 48 16.90 -18.26 -9.70
N PHE A 49 16.36 -18.66 -10.85
CA PHE A 49 15.32 -17.90 -11.54
C PHE A 49 13.96 -18.57 -11.35
N LEU A 50 13.45 -18.57 -10.12
CA LEU A 50 12.03 -18.72 -9.94
C LEU A 50 11.37 -17.46 -10.53
N PRO A 51 10.42 -17.58 -11.48
CA PRO A 51 9.70 -16.41 -11.95
C PRO A 51 9.02 -15.78 -10.73
N VAL A 52 9.35 -14.52 -10.44
CA VAL A 52 8.54 -13.71 -9.54
C VAL A 52 7.17 -13.68 -10.18
N ALA A 53 6.15 -14.20 -9.49
CA ALA A 53 4.78 -14.15 -9.98
C ALA A 53 4.45 -12.67 -10.23
N GLU A 54 4.24 -12.30 -11.49
CA GLU A 54 3.82 -10.95 -11.82
C GLU A 54 2.44 -10.71 -11.17
N PRO A 55 2.17 -9.48 -10.69
CA PRO A 55 0.85 -9.15 -10.16
C PRO A 55 -0.20 -9.43 -11.22
N SER A 56 -1.31 -10.05 -10.82
CA SER A 56 -2.39 -10.47 -11.74
C SER A 56 -3.21 -9.31 -12.32
N CYS A 57 -3.02 -8.09 -11.80
CA CYS A 57 -3.64 -6.88 -12.35
C CYS A 57 -2.94 -6.46 -13.66
N PRO A 58 -3.69 -6.28 -14.75
CA PRO A 58 -3.15 -5.57 -15.89
C PRO A 58 -2.81 -4.14 -15.47
N ARG A 59 -1.57 -3.75 -15.68
CA ARG A 59 -1.14 -2.38 -15.41
C ARG A 59 -1.84 -1.42 -16.37
N ASP A 60 -2.43 -0.37 -15.83
CA ASP A 60 -3.05 0.67 -16.60
C ASP A 60 -2.06 1.84 -16.75
N ASP A 61 -1.46 1.95 -17.90
CA ASP A 61 -0.47 2.98 -18.25
C ASP A 61 -1.10 4.21 -18.95
N SER A 62 -2.43 4.31 -19.00
CA SER A 62 -3.13 5.46 -19.58
C SER A 62 -2.84 6.73 -18.78
N LEU A 63 -2.27 7.75 -19.44
CA LEU A 63 -1.92 9.02 -18.81
C LEU A 63 -3.14 9.93 -18.57
N VAL A 64 -4.20 9.78 -19.36
CA VAL A 64 -5.43 10.57 -19.26
C VAL A 64 -6.63 9.63 -19.26
N LYS A 65 -7.51 9.80 -18.30
CA LYS A 65 -8.75 9.01 -18.16
C LYS A 65 -9.91 9.91 -17.84
N ASP A 66 -11.06 9.56 -18.37
CA ASP A 66 -12.33 10.16 -17.96
C ASP A 66 -12.90 9.34 -16.79
N ILE A 67 -12.85 9.89 -15.58
CA ILE A 67 -13.35 9.25 -14.36
C ILE A 67 -14.85 8.93 -14.49
N GLY A 68 -15.61 9.75 -15.22
CA GLY A 68 -17.04 9.54 -15.45
C GLY A 68 -17.36 8.31 -16.30
N GLN A 69 -16.39 7.78 -17.05
CA GLN A 69 -16.51 6.55 -17.84
C GLN A 69 -15.97 5.31 -17.13
N MET A 70 -15.32 5.48 -15.98
CA MET A 70 -14.77 4.35 -15.22
C MET A 70 -15.88 3.63 -14.45
N GLN A 71 -15.86 2.31 -14.48
CA GLN A 71 -16.83 1.50 -13.76
C GLN A 71 -16.51 1.47 -12.27
N GLN A 72 -17.50 1.83 -11.44
CA GLN A 72 -17.43 1.69 -9.99
C GLN A 72 -17.78 0.26 -9.56
N SER A 73 -17.13 -0.25 -8.51
CA SER A 73 -17.42 -1.53 -7.89
C SER A 73 -17.68 -1.36 -6.39
N SER A 74 -18.61 -2.15 -5.84
CA SER A 74 -18.90 -2.15 -4.40
C SER A 74 -17.89 -2.94 -3.58
N TYR A 75 -17.17 -3.88 -4.21
CA TYR A 75 -16.26 -4.81 -3.52
C TYR A 75 -16.89 -5.51 -2.30
N GLY A 76 -18.22 -5.75 -2.36
CA GLY A 76 -18.96 -6.39 -1.28
C GLY A 76 -19.28 -5.49 -0.08
N ILE A 77 -19.07 -4.18 -0.18
CA ILE A 77 -19.45 -3.20 0.85
C ILE A 77 -20.81 -2.60 0.47
N ASP A 78 -21.82 -2.85 1.29
CA ASP A 78 -23.17 -2.38 1.03
C ASP A 78 -23.25 -0.85 1.05
N GLY A 79 -23.93 -0.29 0.03
CA GLY A 79 -24.12 1.15 -0.08
C GLY A 79 -22.84 1.96 -0.38
N PHE A 80 -21.79 1.29 -0.83
CA PHE A 80 -20.51 1.89 -1.14
C PHE A 80 -20.05 1.48 -2.54
N SER A 81 -19.44 2.42 -3.28
CA SER A 81 -18.79 2.14 -4.57
C SER A 81 -17.45 2.86 -4.65
N HIS A 82 -16.51 2.28 -5.37
CA HIS A 82 -15.13 2.72 -5.41
C HIS A 82 -14.55 2.62 -6.83
N ILE A 83 -13.69 3.59 -7.16
CA ILE A 83 -12.76 3.56 -8.29
C ILE A 83 -11.36 3.88 -7.78
N THR A 84 -10.38 3.06 -8.08
CA THR A 84 -8.97 3.43 -7.94
C THR A 84 -8.56 4.30 -9.14
N VAL A 85 -8.59 5.63 -8.96
CA VAL A 85 -8.21 6.61 -10.00
C VAL A 85 -6.70 6.57 -10.24
N ALA A 86 -5.92 6.48 -9.16
CA ALA A 86 -4.47 6.27 -9.19
C ALA A 86 -4.06 5.41 -7.98
N GLY A 87 -3.35 4.33 -8.20
CA GLY A 87 -2.99 3.38 -7.14
C GLY A 87 -1.63 2.74 -7.34
N ALA A 88 -1.11 2.11 -6.29
CA ALA A 88 0.22 1.49 -6.32
C ALA A 88 0.27 0.30 -7.28
N LEU A 89 -0.69 -0.59 -7.20
CA LEU A 89 -0.65 -1.87 -7.91
C LEU A 89 -1.07 -1.72 -9.37
N ALA A 90 -2.20 -1.07 -9.63
CA ALA A 90 -2.71 -0.90 -11.00
C ALA A 90 -1.94 0.15 -11.82
N HIS A 91 -1.38 1.19 -11.17
CA HIS A 91 -0.80 2.36 -11.87
C HIS A 91 0.67 2.62 -11.51
N GLY A 92 1.26 1.84 -10.59
CA GLY A 92 2.65 2.01 -10.16
C GLY A 92 2.93 3.28 -9.33
N MET A 93 1.90 3.88 -8.73
CA MET A 93 2.06 5.04 -7.85
C MET A 93 2.81 4.66 -6.58
N LYS A 94 3.75 5.50 -6.14
CA LYS A 94 4.58 5.21 -4.96
C LYS A 94 4.25 6.09 -3.76
N GLU A 95 3.93 7.35 -4.02
CA GLU A 95 3.80 8.36 -2.97
C GLU A 95 2.35 8.61 -2.59
N VAL A 96 1.42 8.57 -3.56
CA VAL A 96 0.01 8.83 -3.32
C VAL A 96 -0.89 7.80 -4.00
N GLY A 97 -2.04 7.51 -3.37
CA GLY A 97 -3.20 6.85 -3.99
C GLY A 97 -4.34 7.84 -4.08
N VAL A 98 -5.15 7.75 -5.13
CA VAL A 98 -6.36 8.57 -5.32
C VAL A 98 -7.51 7.66 -5.64
N TRP A 99 -8.58 7.78 -4.85
CA TRP A 99 -9.80 6.99 -4.97
C TRP A 99 -11.01 7.89 -5.13
N LEU A 100 -11.91 7.56 -6.03
CA LEU A 100 -13.26 8.11 -6.05
C LEU A 100 -14.18 7.13 -5.32
N GLN A 101 -14.84 7.60 -4.29
CA GLN A 101 -15.79 6.83 -3.50
C GLN A 101 -17.18 7.45 -3.63
N THR A 102 -18.20 6.62 -3.81
CA THR A 102 -19.60 7.00 -3.83
C THR A 102 -20.33 6.23 -2.75
N ILE A 103 -21.03 6.95 -1.87
CA ILE A 103 -21.74 6.40 -0.72
C ILE A 103 -23.22 6.77 -0.88
N VAL A 104 -24.12 5.78 -0.94
CA VAL A 104 -25.56 6.01 -1.07
C VAL A 104 -26.13 6.67 0.18
N PRO A 105 -27.33 7.26 0.12
CA PRO A 105 -28.02 7.85 1.27
C PRO A 105 -28.04 6.91 2.50
N GLY A 106 -27.56 7.39 3.65
CA GLY A 106 -27.44 6.62 4.88
C GLY A 106 -26.31 5.56 4.91
N GLY A 107 -25.61 5.36 3.78
CA GLY A 107 -24.44 4.49 3.69
C GLY A 107 -23.24 5.06 4.42
N ARG A 108 -22.24 4.22 4.63
CA ARG A 108 -21.02 4.59 5.38
C ARG A 108 -19.83 3.73 5.02
N THR A 109 -18.61 4.23 5.24
CA THR A 109 -17.40 3.40 5.21
C THR A 109 -17.35 2.50 6.47
N PRO A 110 -16.56 1.40 6.47
CA PRO A 110 -16.22 0.72 7.72
C PRO A 110 -15.56 1.67 8.73
N ILE A 111 -15.67 1.39 10.04
CA ILE A 111 -14.82 2.05 11.04
C ILE A 111 -13.41 1.51 10.86
N HIS A 112 -12.44 2.39 10.59
CA HIS A 112 -11.08 1.96 10.30
C HIS A 112 -10.03 3.00 10.67
N ARG A 113 -8.78 2.57 10.72
CA ARG A 113 -7.61 3.44 10.81
C ARG A 113 -6.48 2.93 9.92
N HIS A 114 -5.57 3.80 9.59
CA HIS A 114 -4.33 3.50 8.87
C HIS A 114 -3.21 4.46 9.29
N SER A 115 -1.97 4.06 9.03
CA SER A 115 -0.78 4.86 9.39
C SER A 115 -0.36 5.86 8.31
N CYS A 116 -1.22 6.12 7.34
CA CYS A 116 -0.99 7.05 6.24
C CYS A 116 -1.72 8.37 6.50
N GLU A 117 -1.24 9.45 5.89
CA GLU A 117 -1.99 10.70 5.78
C GLU A 117 -3.12 10.53 4.77
N GLU A 118 -4.26 11.10 5.06
CA GLU A 118 -5.43 11.05 4.18
C GLU A 118 -6.12 12.41 4.12
N VAL A 119 -6.45 12.81 2.89
CA VAL A 119 -7.19 14.03 2.58
C VAL A 119 -8.43 13.65 1.80
N PHE A 120 -9.57 14.18 2.20
CA PHE A 120 -10.80 14.06 1.45
C PHE A 120 -11.17 15.38 0.78
N VAL A 121 -11.70 15.29 -0.45
CA VAL A 121 -12.31 16.41 -1.17
C VAL A 121 -13.73 15.99 -1.53
N VAL A 122 -14.71 16.75 -1.05
CA VAL A 122 -16.13 16.46 -1.27
C VAL A 122 -16.57 17.04 -2.60
N LEU A 123 -16.87 16.16 -3.56
CA LEU A 123 -17.30 16.55 -4.90
C LEU A 123 -18.80 16.79 -4.98
N LYS A 124 -19.59 16.03 -4.20
CA LYS A 124 -21.06 16.06 -4.24
C LYS A 124 -21.64 15.58 -2.92
N GLY A 125 -22.80 16.13 -2.53
CA GLY A 125 -23.58 15.68 -1.36
C GLY A 125 -23.10 16.25 -0.03
N ASN A 126 -23.67 15.70 1.05
CA ASN A 126 -23.43 16.09 2.43
C ASN A 126 -23.11 14.86 3.27
N GLY A 127 -22.23 15.00 4.25
CA GLY A 127 -21.84 13.88 5.10
C GLY A 127 -21.39 14.30 6.49
N THR A 128 -21.01 13.29 7.28
CA THR A 128 -20.46 13.46 8.60
C THR A 128 -19.20 12.60 8.71
N LEU A 129 -18.09 13.20 9.08
CA LEU A 129 -16.90 12.48 9.53
C LEU A 129 -17.10 12.12 11.01
N LEU A 130 -17.04 10.84 11.32
CA LEU A 130 -16.95 10.33 12.67
C LEU A 130 -15.48 10.07 12.97
N LEU A 131 -14.92 10.79 13.96
CA LEU A 131 -13.50 10.74 14.29
C LEU A 131 -13.30 10.28 15.73
N GLY A 132 -12.65 9.13 15.91
CA GLY A 132 -12.23 8.61 17.20
C GLY A 132 -10.80 9.02 17.54
N SER A 133 -10.25 8.46 18.61
CA SER A 133 -8.91 8.79 19.10
C SER A 133 -7.98 7.58 19.06
N SER A 134 -6.76 7.76 18.56
CA SER A 134 -5.68 6.79 18.63
C SER A 134 -4.93 6.79 19.95
N THR A 135 -5.16 7.77 20.82
CA THR A 135 -4.43 7.94 22.08
C THR A 135 -5.08 7.22 23.27
N LEU A 136 -6.31 6.78 23.13
CA LEU A 136 -7.03 5.98 24.12
C LEU A 136 -6.77 4.48 23.92
N GLN A 137 -7.28 3.64 24.80
CA GLN A 137 -7.21 2.18 24.65
C GLN A 137 -8.11 1.67 23.51
N TYR A 138 -9.16 2.39 23.16
CA TYR A 138 -10.16 2.14 22.12
C TYR A 138 -10.55 3.46 21.45
N PRO A 139 -11.22 3.47 20.30
CA PRO A 139 -11.58 4.72 19.58
C PRO A 139 -12.35 5.75 20.40
N GLY A 140 -13.17 5.28 21.35
CA GLY A 140 -14.03 6.12 22.20
C GLY A 140 -15.29 6.60 21.49
N GLN A 141 -16.03 7.52 22.13
CA GLN A 141 -17.17 8.19 21.52
C GLN A 141 -16.63 9.08 20.37
N PRO A 142 -17.03 8.85 19.12
CA PRO A 142 -16.49 9.63 18.01
C PRO A 142 -17.00 11.08 18.05
N GLN A 143 -16.14 12.00 17.65
CA GLN A 143 -16.53 13.35 17.33
C GLN A 143 -17.27 13.34 15.99
N GLU A 144 -18.44 13.97 15.92
CA GLU A 144 -19.22 14.14 14.71
C GLU A 144 -18.89 15.48 14.06
N ILE A 145 -18.34 15.46 12.85
CA ILE A 145 -17.89 16.65 12.12
C ILE A 145 -18.65 16.70 10.80
N PRO A 146 -19.70 17.53 10.67
CA PRO A 146 -20.46 17.65 9.43
C PRO A 146 -19.64 18.33 8.34
N PHE A 147 -19.84 17.93 7.10
CA PHE A 147 -19.26 18.53 5.92
C PHE A 147 -20.26 18.54 4.74
N SER A 148 -19.99 19.36 3.73
CA SER A 148 -20.83 19.49 2.54
C SER A 148 -19.99 19.54 1.26
N GLN A 149 -20.66 19.58 0.12
CA GLN A 149 -20.00 19.77 -1.16
C GLN A 149 -18.99 20.94 -1.12
N ASN A 150 -17.87 20.78 -1.79
CA ASN A 150 -16.71 21.67 -1.81
C ASN A 150 -15.94 21.79 -0.48
N SER A 151 -16.29 21.00 0.54
CA SER A 151 -15.45 20.85 1.73
C SER A 151 -14.22 20.01 1.43
N THR A 152 -13.14 20.26 2.20
CA THR A 152 -12.00 19.35 2.33
C THR A 152 -11.76 19.08 3.81
N PHE A 153 -11.34 17.85 4.14
CA PHE A 153 -10.99 17.49 5.50
C PHE A 153 -9.82 16.50 5.53
N LEU A 154 -9.12 16.51 6.66
CA LEU A 154 -7.95 15.69 6.92
C LEU A 154 -8.29 14.66 7.98
N VAL A 155 -7.78 13.44 7.81
CA VAL A 155 -7.83 12.41 8.84
C VAL A 155 -6.45 12.32 9.49
N PRO A 156 -6.34 12.55 10.81
CA PRO A 156 -5.07 12.38 11.52
C PRO A 156 -4.57 10.93 11.40
N VAL A 157 -3.25 10.79 11.29
CA VAL A 157 -2.59 9.48 11.17
C VAL A 157 -2.94 8.58 12.36
N ASN A 158 -3.37 7.36 12.09
CA ASN A 158 -3.81 6.35 13.04
C ASN A 158 -5.13 6.64 13.80
N ASP A 159 -5.78 7.77 13.62
CA ASP A 159 -7.08 7.99 14.26
C ASP A 159 -8.17 7.15 13.57
N PRO A 160 -8.94 6.37 14.35
CA PRO A 160 -10.09 5.65 13.83
C PRO A 160 -11.14 6.60 13.30
N HIS A 161 -11.65 6.33 12.10
CA HIS A 161 -12.62 7.20 11.46
C HIS A 161 -13.62 6.42 10.62
N GLN A 162 -14.72 7.09 10.31
CA GLN A 162 -15.78 6.61 9.44
C GLN A 162 -16.42 7.80 8.73
N VAL A 163 -16.66 7.69 7.43
CA VAL A 163 -17.42 8.65 6.66
C VAL A 163 -18.83 8.16 6.49
N VAL A 164 -19.81 8.99 6.80
CA VAL A 164 -21.25 8.70 6.70
C VAL A 164 -21.89 9.66 5.71
N ASN A 165 -22.66 9.16 4.76
CA ASN A 165 -23.55 9.98 3.98
C ASN A 165 -24.79 10.34 4.83
N SER A 166 -24.85 11.58 5.27
CA SER A 166 -25.94 12.08 6.12
C SER A 166 -27.18 12.56 5.34
N ASP A 167 -27.07 12.60 4.00
CA ASP A 167 -28.19 12.94 3.14
C ASP A 167 -29.19 11.78 3.06
N LYS A 168 -30.46 12.12 2.78
CA LYS A 168 -31.53 11.13 2.66
C LYS A 168 -31.86 10.75 1.22
N HIS A 169 -31.35 11.52 0.25
CA HIS A 169 -31.79 11.45 -1.14
C HIS A 169 -30.64 11.47 -2.13
N GLU A 170 -29.49 12.04 -1.75
CA GLU A 170 -28.38 12.28 -2.65
C GLU A 170 -27.15 11.44 -2.27
N ASP A 171 -26.49 10.86 -3.28
CA ASP A 171 -25.22 10.18 -3.10
C ASP A 171 -24.13 11.17 -2.68
N LEU A 172 -23.29 10.75 -1.74
CA LEU A 172 -22.06 11.43 -1.39
C LEU A 172 -20.93 10.95 -2.30
N GLN A 173 -20.30 11.87 -3.03
CA GLN A 173 -19.08 11.56 -3.79
C GLN A 173 -17.88 12.31 -3.22
N ILE A 174 -16.83 11.57 -2.93
CA ILE A 174 -15.60 12.08 -2.35
C ILE A 174 -14.38 11.53 -3.09
N LEU A 175 -13.36 12.37 -3.25
CA LEU A 175 -12.01 11.90 -3.56
C LEU A 175 -11.25 11.68 -2.25
N ALA A 176 -10.78 10.47 -2.04
CA ALA A 176 -9.82 10.15 -0.99
C ALA A 176 -8.41 10.15 -1.59
N ILE A 177 -7.53 10.95 -1.03
CA ILE A 177 -6.12 11.06 -1.41
C ILE A 177 -5.29 10.56 -0.23
N ILE A 178 -4.55 9.48 -0.43
CA ILE A 178 -3.84 8.80 0.65
C ILE A 178 -2.36 8.66 0.33
N SER A 179 -1.51 8.88 1.35
CA SER A 179 -0.07 8.75 1.18
C SER A 179 0.39 7.29 1.30
N ARG A 180 1.50 6.97 0.65
CA ARG A 180 2.22 5.68 0.76
C ARG A 180 1.36 4.43 0.47
N PRO A 181 0.70 4.34 -0.71
CA PRO A 181 -0.01 3.14 -1.11
C PRO A 181 0.99 1.98 -1.40
N PRO A 182 0.57 0.69 -1.32
CA PRO A 182 -0.76 0.21 -0.94
C PRO A 182 -0.98 0.28 0.59
N VAL A 183 -2.21 0.56 0.98
CA VAL A 183 -2.56 0.91 2.36
C VAL A 183 -2.89 -0.32 3.19
N LYS A 184 -2.36 -0.38 4.42
CA LYS A 184 -2.76 -1.35 5.45
C LYS A 184 -3.86 -0.73 6.30
N ILE A 185 -5.04 -1.36 6.31
CA ILE A 185 -6.22 -0.87 7.01
C ILE A 185 -6.51 -1.77 8.21
N PHE A 186 -6.77 -1.16 9.36
CA PHE A 186 -7.20 -1.84 10.56
C PHE A 186 -8.69 -1.56 10.79
N LEU A 187 -9.51 -2.60 10.75
CA LEU A 187 -10.96 -2.53 10.85
C LEU A 187 -11.41 -2.73 12.30
N TYR A 188 -12.49 -2.04 12.67
CA TYR A 188 -13.15 -2.15 13.96
C TYR A 188 -14.60 -2.59 13.76
N ASP A 189 -15.08 -3.46 14.63
CA ASP A 189 -16.49 -3.90 14.64
C ASP A 189 -17.40 -2.80 15.23
N ASP A 190 -16.87 -2.05 16.20
CA ASP A 190 -17.54 -0.90 16.82
C ASP A 190 -16.52 0.07 17.46
N TRP A 191 -17.03 1.21 17.97
CA TRP A 191 -16.22 2.27 18.57
C TRP A 191 -15.66 1.92 19.96
N SER A 192 -16.12 0.85 20.59
CA SER A 192 -15.63 0.33 21.89
C SER A 192 -14.56 -0.76 21.72
N MET A 193 -14.32 -1.24 20.52
CA MET A 193 -13.34 -2.28 20.24
C MET A 193 -11.92 -1.78 20.54
N PRO A 194 -11.12 -2.47 21.36
CA PRO A 194 -9.75 -2.07 21.65
C PRO A 194 -8.88 -2.03 20.38
N HIS A 195 -7.94 -1.08 20.31
CA HIS A 195 -7.03 -0.97 19.17
C HIS A 195 -6.22 -2.25 18.93
N THR A 196 -5.90 -3.00 20.00
CA THR A 196 -5.18 -4.28 19.93
C THR A 196 -6.01 -5.41 19.34
N ALA A 197 -7.34 -5.27 19.29
CA ALA A 197 -8.27 -6.23 18.71
C ALA A 197 -8.66 -5.87 17.26
N SER A 198 -8.27 -4.69 16.76
CA SER A 198 -8.59 -4.28 15.40
C SER A 198 -8.00 -5.24 14.38
N LYS A 199 -8.77 -5.52 13.32
CA LYS A 199 -8.46 -6.55 12.32
C LYS A 199 -7.67 -5.95 11.18
N LEU A 200 -6.41 -6.36 11.00
CA LEU A 200 -5.63 -5.97 9.83
C LEU A 200 -6.25 -6.56 8.56
N LYS A 201 -6.55 -5.70 7.60
CA LYS A 201 -6.92 -6.08 6.22
C LYS A 201 -5.85 -5.57 5.27
N PHE A 202 -5.15 -6.51 4.63
CA PHE A 202 -4.14 -6.24 3.62
C PHE A 202 -3.94 -7.50 2.75
N PRO A 203 -4.04 -7.39 1.42
CA PRO A 203 -4.48 -6.21 0.67
C PRO A 203 -5.89 -5.79 1.05
N PHE A 204 -6.26 -4.52 0.80
CA PHE A 204 -7.64 -4.13 0.95
C PHE A 204 -8.45 -4.61 -0.27
N VAL A 205 -9.77 -4.67 -0.12
CA VAL A 205 -10.65 -5.39 -1.07
C VAL A 205 -10.48 -5.02 -2.55
N TRP A 206 -10.16 -3.78 -2.88
CA TRP A 206 -9.93 -3.35 -4.26
C TRP A 206 -8.50 -3.60 -4.79
N ASP A 207 -7.62 -4.06 -3.93
CA ASP A 207 -6.24 -4.43 -4.27
C ASP A 207 -6.04 -5.97 -4.27
N GLU A 208 -7.05 -6.74 -3.84
CA GLU A 208 -6.94 -8.21 -3.69
C GLU A 208 -6.58 -8.90 -5.01
N ASP A 209 -7.23 -8.50 -6.11
CA ASP A 209 -7.00 -9.10 -7.43
C ASP A 209 -5.61 -8.77 -8.00
N CYS A 210 -4.93 -7.78 -7.42
CA CYS A 210 -3.62 -7.30 -7.89
C CYS A 210 -2.44 -7.97 -7.18
N LEU A 211 -2.68 -8.73 -6.14
CA LEU A 211 -1.64 -9.46 -5.41
C LEU A 211 -1.82 -10.97 -5.62
N PRO A 212 -0.72 -11.72 -5.79
CA PRO A 212 -0.82 -13.17 -5.88
C PRO A 212 -1.50 -13.68 -4.60
N ALA A 213 -2.43 -14.65 -4.75
CA ALA A 213 -3.02 -15.34 -3.63
C ALA A 213 -1.91 -15.81 -2.67
N PRO A 214 -2.09 -15.72 -1.34
CA PRO A 214 -1.16 -16.30 -0.39
C PRO A 214 -0.92 -17.76 -0.81
N LYS A 215 0.35 -18.13 -1.00
CA LYS A 215 0.67 -19.55 -1.17
C LYS A 215 0.33 -20.19 0.16
N ASP A 216 -0.65 -21.10 0.16
CA ASP A 216 -0.89 -21.97 1.31
C ASP A 216 0.42 -22.70 1.58
N GLU A 217 1.18 -22.26 2.58
CA GLU A 217 2.28 -23.01 3.12
C GLU A 217 1.65 -24.15 3.95
N LEU A 218 1.57 -25.34 3.31
CA LEU A 218 1.26 -26.60 3.98
C LEU A 218 2.45 -27.08 4.82
#